data_b79c5bfcf0425d318c1758b662d6fc67
#
_entry.id   b79c5bfcf0425d318c1758b662d6fc67
#
_cell.length_a   1.000
_cell.length_b   1.000
_cell.length_c   1.000
_cell.angle_alpha   90.00
_cell.angle_beta   90.00
_cell.angle_gamma   90.00
#
_symmetry.space_group_name_H-M   'P 1'
#
loop_
_entity.id
_entity.type
_entity.pdbx_description
1 polymer ?
#
loop_
_entity_poly.entity_id
_entity_poly.type
_entity_poly.pdbx_seq_one_letter_code
_entity_poly.pdbx_strand_id
1 'polypeptide(L)' 'MTIPAWLLAATVVGFIAVLLLDFVVVER' A
#
# COMPACT_ATOMS: atom_id res chain seq x y z
N MET A 1 4.33 -11.16 20.55
CA MET A 1 3.14 -10.54 19.96
C MET A 1 3.09 -10.83 18.47
N THR A 2 1.98 -11.38 18.04
CA THR A 2 1.83 -11.71 16.62
C THR A 2 0.87 -10.72 15.96
N ILE A 3 1.27 -10.21 14.81
CA ILE A 3 0.42 -9.31 14.04
C ILE A 3 -0.51 -10.16 13.19
N PRO A 4 -1.83 -9.88 13.18
CA PRO A 4 -2.74 -10.63 12.31
C PRO A 4 -2.38 -10.38 10.84
N ALA A 5 -2.53 -11.44 10.03
CA ALA A 5 -2.14 -11.38 8.63
C ALA A 5 -2.91 -10.31 7.85
N TRP A 6 -4.16 -10.08 8.21
CA TRP A 6 -4.97 -9.09 7.51
C TRP A 6 -4.45 -7.67 7.73
N LEU A 7 -3.91 -7.40 8.94
CA LEU A 7 -3.30 -6.09 9.21
C LEU A 7 -2.04 -5.89 8.38
N LEU A 8 -1.22 -6.93 8.29
CA LEU A 8 -0.02 -6.87 7.47
C LEU A 8 -0.37 -6.65 6.00
N ALA A 9 -1.35 -7.39 5.51
CA ALA A 9 -1.80 -7.25 4.13
C ALA A 9 -2.35 -5.84 3.86
N ALA A 10 -3.13 -5.32 4.79
CA ALA A 10 -3.70 -3.98 4.63
C ALA A 10 -2.62 -2.91 4.53
N THR A 11 -1.58 -3.02 5.35
CA THR A 11 -0.47 -2.07 5.33
C THR A 11 0.27 -2.13 4.00
N VAL A 12 0.56 -3.33 3.52
CA VAL A 12 1.28 -3.51 2.26
C VAL A 12 0.45 -2.98 1.09
N VAL A 13 -0.84 -3.31 1.07
CA VAL A 13 -1.73 -2.86 0.00
C VAL A 13 -1.84 -1.33 0.01
N GLY A 14 -1.96 -0.74 1.19
CA GLY A 14 -2.02 0.72 1.29
C GLY A 14 -0.76 1.38 0.76
N PHE A 15 0.40 0.83 1.09
CA PHE A 15 1.68 1.36 0.63
C PHE A 15 1.79 1.29 -0.90
N ILE A 16 1.43 0.14 -1.46
CA ILE A 16 1.46 -0.04 -2.91
C ILE A 16 0.49 0.92 -3.59
N ALA A 17 -0.70 1.09 -3.02
CA ALA A 17 -1.70 2.00 -3.59
C ALA A 17 -1.18 3.42 -3.68
N VAL A 18 -0.50 3.89 -2.63
CA VAL A 18 0.08 5.24 -2.62
C VAL A 18 1.16 5.37 -3.70
N LEU A 19 2.00 4.37 -3.84
CA LEU A 19 3.03 4.39 -4.87
C LEU A 19 2.43 4.42 -6.28
N LEU A 20 1.37 3.66 -6.49
CA LEU A 20 0.69 3.65 -7.79
C LEU A 20 0.07 5.01 -8.09
N LEU A 21 -0.54 5.64 -7.10
CA LEU A 21 -1.12 6.96 -7.29
C LEU A 21 -0.04 7.98 -7.63
N ASP A 22 1.09 7.91 -6.94
CA ASP A 22 2.21 8.79 -7.24
C ASP A 22 2.69 8.62 -8.68
N PHE A 23 2.78 7.38 -9.12
CA PHE A 23 3.21 7.10 -10.49
C PHE A 23 2.25 7.69 -11.51
N VAL A 24 0.95 7.51 -11.27
CA VAL A 24 -0.07 8.03 -12.18
C VAL A 24 -0.03 9.56 -12.24
N VAL A 25 0.13 10.20 -11.09
CA VAL A 25 0.19 11.66 -11.03
C VAL A 25 1.41 12.18 -11.78
N VAL A 26 2.55 11.52 -11.61
CA VAL A 26 3.78 11.93 -12.30
C VAL A 26 3.65 11.77 -13.80
N GLU A 27 2.96 10.71 -14.25
CA GLU A 27 2.78 10.49 -15.68
C GLU A 27 1.79 11.44 -16.32
N ARG A 28 0.92 12.03 -15.50
CA ARG A 28 -0.01 13.02 -16.03
C ARG A 28 0.72 14.34 -16.29
#